data_34be160232e7f8fbf219cc75c27247b5
#
_entry.id   34be160232e7f8fbf219cc75c27247b5
#
_cell.length_a   1.000
_cell.length_b   1.000
_cell.length_c   1.000
_cell.angle_alpha   90.00
_cell.angle_beta   90.00
_cell.angle_gamma   90.00
#
_symmetry.space_group_name_H-M   'P 1'
#
loop_
_entity.id
_entity.type
_entity.pdbx_description
1 polymer ?
#
loop_
_entity_poly.entity_id
_entity_poly.type
_entity_poly.pdbx_seq_one_letter_code
_entity_poly.pdbx_strand_id
1 'polypeptide(L)'
;MLTKNKVEKNIKAAFDYTDPFRLTEQLTDEENQIKRLSSDFAKKELLPNIIRHNRHEEFDKDLFKKLGKVGLLGPQIKGYGCAGVSSVAYGLIAKEIEAIDSAYRSSLSVQSSLVMQPIFDFGNENQKQRWLPDLSKGNIIGCFGLTEPDHGSDPSSMQTNAKKVKGGFLINGSKNWISNSPIADLFLIWAKDEGNIIRGFIIERKKSNNISTPKIEG
;
A
#
# COMPACT_ATOMS: atom_id res chain seq x y z
N MET A 1 -40.07 28.00 -43.80
CA MET A 1 -39.56 27.68 -42.44
C MET A 1 -38.13 27.23 -42.55
N LEU A 2 -37.18 28.11 -42.26
CA LEU A 2 -35.74 27.83 -42.34
C LEU A 2 -35.30 27.34 -41.00
N THR A 3 -34.90 26.05 -40.92
CA THR A 3 -34.27 25.44 -39.76
C THR A 3 -32.89 26.05 -39.54
N LYS A 4 -32.74 26.74 -38.42
CA LYS A 4 -31.43 27.24 -37.95
C LYS A 4 -30.53 26.05 -37.60
N ASN A 5 -29.58 25.72 -38.47
CA ASN A 5 -28.45 24.86 -38.14
C ASN A 5 -27.61 25.59 -37.04
N LYS A 6 -27.63 25.07 -35.82
CA LYS A 6 -26.64 25.40 -34.80
C LYS A 6 -25.29 24.88 -35.29
N VAL A 7 -24.45 25.75 -35.77
CA VAL A 7 -23.03 25.51 -35.90
C VAL A 7 -22.46 25.43 -34.49
N GLU A 8 -22.28 24.23 -33.96
CA GLU A 8 -21.47 24.02 -32.77
C GLU A 8 -20.06 24.49 -33.10
N LYS A 9 -19.67 25.63 -32.54
CA LYS A 9 -18.27 26.06 -32.56
C LYS A 9 -17.47 24.98 -31.82
N ASN A 10 -16.76 24.14 -32.57
CA ASN A 10 -15.68 23.31 -32.05
C ASN A 10 -14.59 24.26 -31.52
N ILE A 11 -14.73 24.68 -30.26
CA ILE A 11 -13.67 25.34 -29.54
C ILE A 11 -12.66 24.24 -29.31
N LYS A 12 -11.58 24.24 -30.10
CA LYS A 12 -10.40 23.36 -29.80
C LYS A 12 -10.02 23.67 -28.37
N ALA A 13 -10.21 22.70 -27.48
CA ALA A 13 -9.79 22.85 -26.10
C ALA A 13 -8.28 23.18 -26.09
N ALA A 14 -7.91 24.19 -25.32
CA ALA A 14 -6.51 24.55 -25.16
C ALA A 14 -5.73 23.33 -24.65
N PHE A 15 -4.52 23.13 -25.16
CA PHE A 15 -3.64 22.05 -24.71
C PHE A 15 -3.31 22.25 -23.22
N ASP A 16 -3.59 21.26 -22.40
CA ASP A 16 -3.23 21.24 -20.98
C ASP A 16 -2.03 20.29 -20.78
N TYR A 17 -0.86 20.87 -20.50
CA TYR A 17 0.35 20.12 -20.26
C TYR A 17 0.31 19.29 -18.97
N THR A 18 -0.61 19.58 -18.04
CA THR A 18 -0.77 18.81 -16.80
C THR A 18 -1.66 17.57 -16.98
N ASP A 19 -2.47 17.55 -18.04
CA ASP A 19 -3.29 16.42 -18.45
C ASP A 19 -3.36 16.31 -19.99
N PRO A 20 -2.20 16.04 -20.64
CA PRO A 20 -2.06 16.10 -22.10
C PRO A 20 -2.94 15.08 -22.84
N PHE A 21 -3.33 13.99 -22.17
CA PHE A 21 -4.21 12.95 -22.69
C PHE A 21 -5.66 13.11 -22.25
N ARG A 22 -5.99 14.18 -21.52
CA ARG A 22 -7.35 14.46 -21.01
C ARG A 22 -7.93 13.28 -20.22
N LEU A 23 -7.11 12.61 -19.45
CA LEU A 23 -7.51 11.45 -18.64
C LEU A 23 -8.53 11.82 -17.57
N THR A 24 -8.43 13.04 -17.04
CA THR A 24 -9.37 13.55 -16.03
C THR A 24 -10.82 13.59 -16.53
N GLU A 25 -11.04 13.79 -17.84
CA GLU A 25 -12.37 13.81 -18.43
C GLU A 25 -13.02 12.42 -18.51
N GLN A 26 -12.23 11.37 -18.38
CA GLN A 26 -12.69 9.97 -18.42
C GLN A 26 -13.05 9.45 -17.02
N LEU A 27 -12.73 10.20 -15.96
CA LEU A 27 -12.98 9.80 -14.59
C LEU A 27 -14.46 9.97 -14.23
N THR A 28 -14.99 9.04 -13.46
CA THR A 28 -16.31 9.16 -12.84
C THR A 28 -16.31 10.26 -11.77
N ASP A 29 -17.52 10.70 -11.35
CA ASP A 29 -17.66 11.67 -10.27
C ASP A 29 -17.05 11.15 -8.96
N GLU A 30 -17.22 9.87 -8.65
CA GLU A 30 -16.61 9.21 -7.48
C GLU A 30 -15.07 9.26 -7.55
N GLU A 31 -14.48 8.89 -8.67
CA GLU A 31 -13.03 8.91 -8.87
C GLU A 31 -12.47 10.34 -8.76
N ASN A 32 -13.17 11.32 -9.29
CA ASN A 32 -12.82 12.73 -9.14
C ASN A 32 -12.92 13.22 -7.68
N GLN A 33 -13.90 12.75 -6.91
CA GLN A 33 -14.00 13.05 -5.48
C GLN A 33 -12.85 12.43 -4.69
N ILE A 34 -12.51 11.16 -4.96
CA ILE A 34 -11.40 10.46 -4.32
C ILE A 34 -10.06 11.13 -4.64
N LYS A 35 -9.85 11.52 -5.91
CA LYS A 35 -8.66 12.29 -6.31
C LYS A 35 -8.53 13.58 -5.50
N ARG A 36 -9.61 14.38 -5.38
CA ARG A 36 -9.60 15.63 -4.59
C ARG A 36 -9.31 15.37 -3.12
N LEU A 37 -10.01 14.40 -2.50
CA LEU A 37 -9.79 14.01 -1.11
C LEU A 37 -8.33 13.64 -0.86
N SER A 38 -7.74 12.84 -1.75
CA SER A 38 -6.35 12.39 -1.64
C SER A 38 -5.36 13.54 -1.80
N SER A 39 -5.60 14.45 -2.74
CA SER A 39 -4.77 15.65 -2.95
C SER A 39 -4.83 16.59 -1.74
N ASP A 40 -6.02 16.85 -1.21
CA ASP A 40 -6.20 17.72 -0.05
C ASP A 40 -5.55 17.12 1.20
N PHE A 41 -5.72 15.80 1.41
CA PHE A 41 -5.03 15.07 2.48
C PHE A 41 -3.51 15.20 2.34
N ALA A 42 -2.96 14.91 1.17
CA ALA A 42 -1.53 14.94 0.91
C ALA A 42 -0.93 16.33 1.15
N LYS A 43 -1.57 17.38 0.65
CA LYS A 43 -1.14 18.77 0.85
C LYS A 43 -1.23 19.21 2.31
N LYS A 44 -2.24 18.77 3.05
CA LYS A 44 -2.47 19.19 4.44
C LYS A 44 -1.61 18.42 5.43
N GLU A 45 -1.53 17.09 5.30
CA GLU A 45 -0.93 16.23 6.31
C GLU A 45 0.53 15.84 6.01
N LEU A 46 0.92 15.78 4.71
CA LEU A 46 2.23 15.30 4.31
C LEU A 46 3.19 16.42 3.92
N LEU A 47 2.75 17.32 3.03
CA LEU A 47 3.59 18.37 2.47
C LEU A 47 4.31 19.25 3.53
N PRO A 48 3.67 19.66 4.64
CA PRO A 48 4.34 20.53 5.60
C PRO A 48 5.57 19.91 6.28
N ASN A 49 5.65 18.59 6.33
CA ASN A 49 6.67 17.86 7.06
C ASN A 49 7.74 17.23 6.17
N ILE A 50 7.56 17.18 4.86
CA ILE A 50 8.41 16.38 3.97
C ILE A 50 9.89 16.77 4.02
N ILE A 51 10.21 18.05 4.02
CA ILE A 51 11.60 18.52 4.05
C ILE A 51 12.29 18.07 5.34
N ARG A 52 11.61 18.20 6.48
CA ARG A 52 12.13 17.77 7.77
C ARG A 52 12.31 16.26 7.81
N HIS A 53 11.26 15.50 7.42
CA HIS A 53 11.29 14.05 7.44
C HIS A 53 12.40 13.48 6.52
N ASN A 54 12.58 14.07 5.35
CA ASN A 54 13.65 13.65 4.43
C ASN A 54 15.04 13.95 5.03
N ARG A 55 15.28 15.17 5.54
CA ARG A 55 16.59 15.57 6.08
C ARG A 55 17.03 14.82 7.33
N HIS A 56 16.06 14.42 8.17
CA HIS A 56 16.33 13.74 9.44
C HIS A 56 16.00 12.25 9.41
N GLU A 57 15.65 11.72 8.23
CA GLU A 57 15.24 10.32 8.07
C GLU A 57 14.14 9.90 9.06
N GLU A 58 13.18 10.79 9.29
CA GLU A 58 12.06 10.58 10.18
C GLU A 58 10.84 10.05 9.40
N PHE A 59 10.09 9.15 10.05
CA PHE A 59 8.81 8.69 9.55
C PHE A 59 7.76 8.70 10.65
N ASP A 60 6.69 9.49 10.46
CA ASP A 60 5.56 9.55 11.38
C ASP A 60 4.64 8.34 11.20
N LYS A 61 4.73 7.34 12.10
CA LYS A 61 3.87 6.15 12.08
C LYS A 61 2.39 6.45 12.28
N ASP A 62 2.03 7.60 12.89
CA ASP A 62 0.64 8.01 13.02
C ASP A 62 -0.01 8.38 11.68
N LEU A 63 0.81 8.51 10.62
CA LEU A 63 0.32 8.64 9.25
C LEU A 63 -0.64 7.50 8.87
N PHE A 64 -0.37 6.26 9.29
CA PHE A 64 -1.26 5.14 8.98
C PHE A 64 -2.66 5.33 9.57
N LYS A 65 -2.77 5.82 10.80
CA LYS A 65 -4.06 6.16 11.41
C LYS A 65 -4.77 7.29 10.68
N LYS A 66 -4.01 8.30 10.24
CA LYS A 66 -4.56 9.42 9.46
C LYS A 66 -5.10 8.94 8.11
N LEU A 67 -4.34 8.09 7.39
CA LEU A 67 -4.77 7.45 6.14
C LEU A 67 -6.00 6.55 6.35
N GLY A 68 -6.00 5.73 7.39
CA GLY A 68 -7.12 4.87 7.75
C GLY A 68 -8.40 5.64 8.05
N LYS A 69 -8.30 6.78 8.76
CA LYS A 69 -9.43 7.64 9.11
C LYS A 69 -10.16 8.18 7.87
N VAL A 70 -9.46 8.41 6.78
CA VAL A 70 -10.04 8.89 5.52
C VAL A 70 -10.23 7.79 4.47
N GLY A 71 -10.08 6.50 4.85
CA GLY A 71 -10.38 5.35 3.99
C GLY A 71 -9.36 5.08 2.89
N LEU A 72 -8.12 5.55 3.02
CA LEU A 72 -7.08 5.40 2.00
C LEU A 72 -6.24 4.12 2.14
N LEU A 73 -6.48 3.31 3.19
CA LEU A 73 -5.78 2.02 3.38
C LEU A 73 -6.63 0.86 2.87
N GLY A 74 -6.06 0.01 2.03
CA GLY A 74 -6.74 -1.11 1.39
C GLY A 74 -7.96 -0.70 0.56
N PRO A 75 -7.92 0.42 -0.20
CA PRO A 75 -9.13 1.07 -0.70
C PRO A 75 -9.92 0.22 -1.70
N GLN A 76 -9.29 -0.76 -2.37
CA GLN A 76 -9.95 -1.66 -3.32
C GLN A 76 -10.69 -2.83 -2.65
N ILE A 77 -10.38 -3.13 -1.40
CA ILE A 77 -10.95 -4.25 -0.67
C ILE A 77 -12.41 -3.97 -0.31
N LYS A 78 -13.30 -4.92 -0.62
CA LYS A 78 -14.72 -4.84 -0.26
C LYS A 78 -14.94 -5.43 1.13
N GLY A 79 -15.52 -4.63 2.02
CA GLY A 79 -15.74 -5.02 3.41
C GLY A 79 -14.56 -4.72 4.34
N TYR A 80 -14.57 -5.28 5.52
CA TYR A 80 -13.52 -5.17 6.56
C TYR A 80 -13.12 -3.74 6.94
N GLY A 81 -14.02 -2.78 6.74
CA GLY A 81 -13.77 -1.36 7.00
C GLY A 81 -13.02 -0.62 5.89
N CYS A 82 -12.82 -1.25 4.73
CA CYS A 82 -12.21 -0.66 3.54
C CYS A 82 -13.27 -0.02 2.63
N ALA A 83 -12.86 0.89 1.75
CA ALA A 83 -13.75 1.70 0.92
C ALA A 83 -14.39 0.92 -0.25
N GLY A 84 -13.73 -0.09 -0.80
CA GLY A 84 -14.23 -0.91 -1.90
C GLY A 84 -14.25 -0.21 -3.26
N VAL A 85 -13.36 0.75 -3.49
CA VAL A 85 -13.32 1.59 -4.69
C VAL A 85 -12.64 0.91 -5.88
N SER A 86 -12.72 1.53 -7.06
CA SER A 86 -12.12 1.02 -8.30
C SER A 86 -10.59 1.02 -8.26
N SER A 87 -9.96 0.24 -9.17
CA SER A 87 -8.51 0.25 -9.36
C SER A 87 -8.01 1.60 -9.88
N VAL A 88 -8.83 2.31 -10.65
CA VAL A 88 -8.54 3.68 -11.11
C VAL A 88 -8.47 4.62 -9.92
N ALA A 89 -9.45 4.56 -9.01
CA ALA A 89 -9.46 5.36 -7.79
C ALA A 89 -8.21 5.08 -6.92
N TYR A 90 -7.79 3.81 -6.79
CA TYR A 90 -6.54 3.49 -6.08
C TYR A 90 -5.31 4.09 -6.77
N GLY A 91 -5.24 4.04 -8.10
CA GLY A 91 -4.18 4.70 -8.87
C GLY A 91 -4.13 6.22 -8.63
N LEU A 92 -5.30 6.87 -8.55
CA LEU A 92 -5.39 8.29 -8.24
C LEU A 92 -4.94 8.61 -6.82
N ILE A 93 -5.31 7.79 -5.82
CA ILE A 93 -4.81 7.90 -4.44
C ILE A 93 -3.28 7.82 -4.44
N ALA A 94 -2.73 6.80 -5.07
CA ALA A 94 -1.28 6.60 -5.16
C ALA A 94 -0.58 7.79 -5.82
N LYS A 95 -1.11 8.30 -6.93
CA LYS A 95 -0.58 9.47 -7.66
C LYS A 95 -0.54 10.72 -6.78
N GLU A 96 -1.61 11.04 -6.07
CA GLU A 96 -1.69 12.26 -5.25
C GLU A 96 -0.75 12.19 -4.02
N ILE A 97 -0.56 11.01 -3.44
CA ILE A 97 0.41 10.79 -2.35
C ILE A 97 1.85 10.84 -2.89
N GLU A 98 2.11 10.18 -4.03
CA GLU A 98 3.44 10.20 -4.72
C GLU A 98 3.88 11.62 -5.08
N ALA A 99 2.93 12.50 -5.44
CA ALA A 99 3.22 13.89 -5.77
C ALA A 99 3.86 14.68 -4.62
N ILE A 100 3.76 14.19 -3.38
CA ILE A 100 4.46 14.76 -2.22
C ILE A 100 5.80 14.07 -2.02
N ASP A 101 5.80 12.72 -1.89
CA ASP A 101 7.01 11.93 -1.71
C ASP A 101 6.77 10.44 -1.90
N SER A 102 7.73 9.77 -2.56
CA SER A 102 7.70 8.33 -2.84
C SER A 102 7.69 7.47 -1.57
N ALA A 103 8.29 7.90 -0.47
CA ALA A 103 8.32 7.14 0.78
C ALA A 103 6.91 6.99 1.37
N TYR A 104 6.10 8.05 1.33
CA TYR A 104 4.72 8.01 1.78
C TYR A 104 3.86 7.10 0.90
N ARG A 105 3.99 7.23 -0.43
CA ARG A 105 3.28 6.36 -1.37
C ARG A 105 3.72 4.90 -1.20
N SER A 106 5.01 4.63 -1.07
CA SER A 106 5.53 3.28 -0.85
C SER A 106 4.95 2.66 0.43
N SER A 107 4.95 3.40 1.53
CA SER A 107 4.37 2.95 2.80
C SER A 107 2.89 2.61 2.69
N LEU A 108 2.10 3.46 2.01
CA LEU A 108 0.68 3.22 1.73
C LEU A 108 0.49 1.98 0.86
N SER A 109 1.30 1.83 -0.20
CA SER A 109 1.19 0.70 -1.13
C SER A 109 1.57 -0.62 -0.49
N VAL A 110 2.61 -0.65 0.35
CA VAL A 110 2.99 -1.84 1.11
C VAL A 110 1.84 -2.28 2.02
N GLN A 111 1.27 -1.36 2.79
CA GLN A 111 0.12 -1.66 3.63
C GLN A 111 -1.06 -2.19 2.81
N SER A 112 -1.47 -1.48 1.77
CA SER A 112 -2.69 -1.75 1.02
C SER A 112 -2.56 -2.94 0.06
N SER A 113 -1.54 -2.92 -0.81
CA SER A 113 -1.42 -3.89 -1.92
C SER A 113 -0.60 -5.12 -1.57
N LEU A 114 0.43 -4.98 -0.71
CA LEU A 114 1.34 -6.08 -0.42
C LEU A 114 1.01 -6.81 0.89
N VAL A 115 0.27 -6.18 1.81
CA VAL A 115 -0.15 -6.82 3.06
C VAL A 115 -1.64 -7.11 3.06
N MET A 116 -2.49 -6.07 2.91
CA MET A 116 -3.93 -6.24 3.02
C MET A 116 -4.51 -7.04 1.87
N GLN A 117 -4.12 -6.76 0.62
CA GLN A 117 -4.65 -7.45 -0.55
C GLN A 117 -4.36 -8.96 -0.53
N PRO A 118 -3.12 -9.44 -0.28
CA PRO A 118 -2.87 -10.88 -0.17
C PRO A 118 -3.63 -11.56 0.98
N ILE A 119 -3.82 -10.87 2.11
CA ILE A 119 -4.65 -11.41 3.19
C ILE A 119 -6.11 -11.54 2.72
N PHE A 120 -6.61 -10.56 1.96
CA PHE A 120 -7.96 -10.60 1.39
C PHE A 120 -8.13 -11.72 0.36
N ASP A 121 -7.17 -11.88 -0.55
CA ASP A 121 -7.29 -12.84 -1.66
C ASP A 121 -7.03 -14.29 -1.22
N PHE A 122 -6.03 -14.50 -0.35
CA PHE A 122 -5.54 -15.85 -0.02
C PHE A 122 -5.76 -16.26 1.45
N GLY A 123 -6.09 -15.33 2.33
CA GLY A 123 -6.36 -15.63 3.73
C GLY A 123 -7.72 -16.34 3.90
N ASN A 124 -7.82 -17.18 4.92
CA ASN A 124 -9.12 -17.70 5.35
C ASN A 124 -9.92 -16.61 6.08
N GLU A 125 -11.23 -16.85 6.30
CA GLU A 125 -12.12 -15.84 6.87
C GLU A 125 -11.68 -15.39 8.28
N ASN A 126 -11.16 -16.31 9.11
CA ASN A 126 -10.64 -15.97 10.43
C ASN A 126 -9.45 -15.01 10.35
N GLN A 127 -8.57 -15.20 9.36
CA GLN A 127 -7.43 -14.31 9.12
C GLN A 127 -7.89 -12.93 8.64
N LYS A 128 -8.84 -12.88 7.70
CA LYS A 128 -9.41 -11.63 7.18
C LYS A 128 -10.06 -10.81 8.29
N GLN A 129 -10.96 -11.41 9.06
CA GLN A 129 -11.66 -10.78 10.18
C GLN A 129 -10.70 -10.32 11.28
N ARG A 130 -9.63 -11.05 11.49
CA ARG A 130 -8.65 -10.73 12.53
C ARG A 130 -7.80 -9.52 12.23
N TRP A 131 -7.34 -9.37 10.97
CA TRP A 131 -6.31 -8.37 10.66
C TRP A 131 -6.80 -7.22 9.78
N LEU A 132 -7.67 -7.47 8.78
CA LEU A 132 -8.05 -6.43 7.83
C LEU A 132 -8.72 -5.21 8.48
N PRO A 133 -9.62 -5.35 9.49
CA PRO A 133 -10.24 -4.19 10.11
C PRO A 133 -9.26 -3.25 10.83
N ASP A 134 -8.22 -3.80 11.47
CA ASP A 134 -7.22 -2.98 12.15
C ASP A 134 -6.16 -2.43 11.18
N LEU A 135 -5.82 -3.19 10.13
CA LEU A 135 -4.96 -2.71 9.05
C LEU A 135 -5.63 -1.55 8.29
N SER A 136 -6.94 -1.63 8.01
CA SER A 136 -7.69 -0.57 7.31
C SER A 136 -7.77 0.72 8.11
N LYS A 137 -7.81 0.64 9.45
CA LYS A 137 -7.78 1.80 10.35
C LYS A 137 -6.37 2.34 10.62
N GLY A 138 -5.33 1.61 10.19
CA GLY A 138 -3.94 1.94 10.50
C GLY A 138 -3.56 1.72 11.98
N ASN A 139 -4.33 0.90 12.72
CA ASN A 139 -3.99 0.48 14.08
C ASN A 139 -2.87 -0.56 14.10
N ILE A 140 -2.77 -1.34 13.02
CA ILE A 140 -1.71 -2.32 12.74
C ILE A 140 -0.99 -1.88 11.49
N ILE A 141 0.33 -1.88 11.55
CA ILE A 141 1.21 -1.60 10.41
C ILE A 141 1.78 -2.91 9.92
N GLY A 142 1.69 -3.14 8.59
CA GLY A 142 2.22 -4.33 7.95
C GLY A 142 3.46 -4.06 7.12
N CYS A 143 4.28 -5.10 6.95
CA CYS A 143 5.36 -5.12 5.96
C CYS A 143 5.36 -6.41 5.16
N PHE A 144 6.07 -6.40 4.03
CA PHE A 144 6.09 -7.49 3.06
C PHE A 144 7.54 -7.92 2.81
N GLY A 145 7.90 -9.09 3.32
CA GLY A 145 9.25 -9.62 3.22
C GLY A 145 9.37 -10.68 2.13
N LEU A 146 9.75 -10.27 0.93
CA LEU A 146 10.03 -11.14 -0.21
C LEU A 146 11.53 -11.17 -0.52
N THR A 147 12.12 -10.02 -0.81
CA THR A 147 13.50 -9.83 -1.25
C THR A 147 14.50 -10.29 -0.20
N GLU A 148 15.55 -10.97 -0.63
CA GLU A 148 16.69 -11.41 0.18
C GLU A 148 17.98 -10.75 -0.31
N PRO A 149 19.06 -10.74 0.50
CA PRO A 149 20.33 -10.14 0.08
C PRO A 149 20.82 -10.63 -1.29
N ASP A 150 20.70 -11.94 -1.55
CA ASP A 150 21.19 -12.57 -2.79
C ASP A 150 20.07 -12.89 -3.80
N HIS A 151 18.81 -12.65 -3.46
CA HIS A 151 17.64 -13.03 -4.26
C HIS A 151 16.66 -11.85 -4.40
N GLY A 152 17.01 -10.90 -5.25
CA GLY A 152 16.16 -9.77 -5.63
C GLY A 152 15.31 -10.08 -6.86
N SER A 153 15.94 -10.08 -8.04
CA SER A 153 15.26 -10.34 -9.33
C SER A 153 14.82 -11.78 -9.52
N ASP A 154 15.40 -12.71 -8.77
CA ASP A 154 14.97 -14.11 -8.71
C ASP A 154 14.50 -14.50 -7.30
N PRO A 155 13.27 -14.07 -6.92
CA PRO A 155 12.73 -14.41 -5.60
C PRO A 155 12.41 -15.91 -5.45
N SER A 156 12.33 -16.66 -6.56
CA SER A 156 12.08 -18.09 -6.54
C SER A 156 13.24 -18.89 -5.92
N SER A 157 14.45 -18.33 -5.98
CA SER A 157 15.65 -18.92 -5.38
C SER A 157 15.86 -18.58 -3.89
N MET A 158 14.87 -17.91 -3.26
CA MET A 158 14.96 -17.52 -1.84
C MET A 158 15.45 -18.66 -0.93
N GLN A 159 16.17 -18.30 0.13
CA GLN A 159 16.72 -19.22 1.12
C GLN A 159 15.89 -19.27 2.40
N THR A 160 15.09 -18.23 2.67
CA THR A 160 14.19 -18.22 3.83
C THR A 160 13.30 -19.46 3.80
N ASN A 161 13.29 -20.22 4.89
CA ASN A 161 12.57 -21.46 5.00
C ASN A 161 11.62 -21.49 6.21
N ALA A 162 10.60 -22.31 6.11
CA ALA A 162 9.58 -22.51 7.12
C ALA A 162 9.42 -24.00 7.43
N LYS A 163 9.78 -24.41 8.64
CA LYS A 163 9.64 -25.77 9.13
C LYS A 163 8.39 -25.89 9.99
N LYS A 164 7.57 -26.91 9.73
CA LYS A 164 6.39 -27.19 10.54
C LYS A 164 6.77 -27.63 11.94
N VAL A 165 6.14 -27.04 12.96
CA VAL A 165 6.34 -27.38 14.37
C VAL A 165 4.98 -27.48 15.08
N LYS A 166 4.96 -27.97 16.31
CA LYS A 166 3.71 -28.02 17.09
C LYS A 166 3.16 -26.61 17.30
N GLY A 167 1.98 -26.35 16.76
CA GLY A 167 1.29 -25.07 16.91
C GLY A 167 1.62 -24.01 15.85
N GLY A 168 2.43 -24.30 14.81
CA GLY A 168 2.74 -23.33 13.76
C GLY A 168 3.95 -23.71 12.90
N PHE A 169 4.74 -22.68 12.58
CA PHE A 169 5.95 -22.82 11.76
C PHE A 169 7.11 -22.08 12.41
N LEU A 170 8.29 -22.69 12.35
CA LEU A 170 9.56 -22.02 12.63
C LEU A 170 10.10 -21.49 11.31
N ILE A 171 10.22 -20.17 11.21
CA ILE A 171 10.73 -19.50 10.01
C ILE A 171 12.14 -19.02 10.29
N ASN A 172 13.05 -19.30 9.38
CA ASN A 172 14.46 -18.91 9.48
C ASN A 172 14.95 -18.36 8.15
N GLY A 173 15.60 -17.20 8.19
CA GLY A 173 16.12 -16.50 7.01
C GLY A 173 16.29 -15.01 7.24
N SER A 174 16.66 -14.31 6.16
CA SER A 174 16.88 -12.87 6.15
C SER A 174 16.16 -12.25 4.95
N LYS A 175 15.56 -11.09 5.17
CA LYS A 175 14.92 -10.30 4.13
C LYS A 175 15.58 -8.92 4.07
N ASN A 176 15.64 -8.31 2.90
CA ASN A 176 16.34 -7.06 2.67
C ASN A 176 15.43 -6.02 2.01
N TRP A 177 15.68 -4.74 2.28
CA TRP A 177 14.93 -3.61 1.71
C TRP A 177 13.42 -3.64 2.02
N ILE A 178 13.05 -4.02 3.25
CA ILE A 178 11.65 -4.21 3.63
C ILE A 178 11.06 -2.93 4.19
N SER A 179 10.33 -2.21 3.34
CA SER A 179 9.58 -1.01 3.75
C SER A 179 8.66 -1.29 4.93
N ASN A 180 8.52 -0.35 5.83
CA ASN A 180 7.76 -0.41 7.07
C ASN A 180 8.32 -1.38 8.14
N SER A 181 9.30 -2.23 7.85
CA SER A 181 9.73 -3.28 8.79
C SER A 181 10.14 -2.77 10.18
N PRO A 182 10.83 -1.62 10.37
CA PRO A 182 11.17 -1.14 11.69
C PRO A 182 9.97 -0.83 12.59
N ILE A 183 8.84 -0.45 12.00
CA ILE A 183 7.62 -0.02 12.70
C ILE A 183 6.45 -1.01 12.56
N ALA A 184 6.62 -2.10 11.77
CA ALA A 184 5.56 -3.06 11.50
C ALA A 184 5.18 -3.88 12.73
N ASP A 185 3.88 -4.08 12.93
CA ASP A 185 3.30 -5.02 13.89
C ASP A 185 3.07 -6.40 13.28
N LEU A 186 2.84 -6.43 11.96
CA LEU A 186 2.51 -7.62 11.18
C LEU A 186 3.48 -7.77 10.00
N PHE A 187 4.01 -8.97 9.83
CA PHE A 187 4.92 -9.30 8.74
C PHE A 187 4.27 -10.34 7.84
N LEU A 188 4.14 -10.05 6.56
CA LEU A 188 3.84 -11.03 5.52
C LEU A 188 5.16 -11.49 4.90
N ILE A 189 5.63 -12.66 5.29
CA ILE A 189 6.93 -13.20 4.91
C ILE A 189 6.77 -14.36 3.94
N TRP A 190 7.49 -14.30 2.82
CA TRP A 190 7.57 -15.39 1.87
C TRP A 190 8.75 -16.30 2.22
N ALA A 191 8.47 -17.59 2.30
CA ALA A 191 9.45 -18.62 2.65
C ALA A 191 9.13 -19.93 1.94
N LYS A 192 10.14 -20.79 1.75
CA LYS A 192 9.95 -22.16 1.25
C LYS A 192 9.54 -23.07 2.41
N ASP A 193 8.49 -23.84 2.21
CA ASP A 193 8.13 -24.93 3.13
C ASP A 193 9.06 -26.16 2.97
N GLU A 194 8.86 -27.21 3.76
CA GLU A 194 9.65 -28.45 3.72
C GLU A 194 9.57 -29.18 2.37
N GLY A 195 8.56 -28.89 1.55
CA GLY A 195 8.41 -29.35 0.17
C GLY A 195 9.04 -28.43 -0.87
N ASN A 196 9.80 -27.42 -0.49
CA ASN A 196 10.38 -26.39 -1.37
C ASN A 196 9.33 -25.51 -2.08
N ILE A 197 8.11 -25.46 -1.56
CA ILE A 197 7.03 -24.65 -2.11
C ILE A 197 7.02 -23.29 -1.42
N ILE A 198 7.02 -22.21 -2.21
CA ILE A 198 6.95 -20.83 -1.68
C ILE A 198 5.55 -20.57 -1.15
N ARG A 199 5.47 -20.13 0.10
CA ARG A 199 4.23 -19.76 0.77
C ARG A 199 4.37 -18.43 1.51
N GLY A 200 3.24 -17.74 1.68
CA GLY A 200 3.13 -16.54 2.51
C GLY A 200 2.81 -16.91 3.97
N PHE A 201 3.56 -16.37 4.90
CA PHE A 201 3.38 -16.56 6.34
C PHE A 201 3.07 -15.22 7.00
N ILE A 202 2.06 -15.20 7.85
CA ILE A 202 1.72 -14.02 8.65
C ILE A 202 2.33 -14.18 10.04
N ILE A 203 3.19 -13.22 10.42
CA ILE A 203 3.89 -13.22 11.70
C ILE A 203 3.51 -11.96 12.47
N GLU A 204 3.10 -12.11 13.72
CA GLU A 204 2.83 -11.00 14.62
C GLU A 204 4.10 -10.69 15.44
N ARG A 205 4.56 -9.44 15.39
CA ARG A 205 5.76 -9.02 16.16
C ARG A 205 5.66 -9.40 17.64
N LYS A 206 4.51 -9.14 18.26
CA LYS A 206 4.27 -9.40 19.69
C LYS A 206 4.34 -10.88 20.09
N LYS A 207 4.25 -11.79 19.12
CA LYS A 207 4.28 -13.26 19.35
C LYS A 207 5.58 -13.91 18.93
N SER A 208 6.54 -13.14 18.46
CA SER A 208 7.79 -13.63 17.90
C SER A 208 8.98 -13.02 18.62
N ASN A 209 9.79 -13.85 19.26
CA ASN A 209 10.86 -13.38 20.15
C ASN A 209 12.18 -13.08 19.43
N ASN A 210 12.32 -13.44 18.15
CA ASN A 210 13.60 -13.39 17.42
C ASN A 210 13.50 -12.66 16.07
N ILE A 211 12.70 -11.60 15.99
CA ILE A 211 12.64 -10.75 14.80
C ILE A 211 13.48 -9.50 15.05
N SER A 212 14.51 -9.33 14.24
CA SER A 212 15.32 -8.10 14.19
C SER A 212 14.96 -7.30 12.94
N THR A 213 14.69 -6.02 13.08
CA THR A 213 14.34 -5.11 11.98
C THR A 213 15.07 -3.78 12.16
N PRO A 214 16.41 -3.76 12.00
CA PRO A 214 17.16 -2.52 12.12
C PRO A 214 16.72 -1.52 11.04
N LYS A 215 16.76 -0.24 11.39
CA LYS A 215 16.64 0.85 10.43
C LYS A 215 17.88 0.81 9.52
N ILE A 216 17.69 1.01 8.24
CA ILE A 216 18.77 1.26 7.30
C ILE A 216 19.14 2.73 7.43
N GLU A 217 20.40 3.00 7.71
CA GLU A 217 20.95 4.36 7.84
C GLU A 217 21.73 4.69 6.57
N GLY A 218 21.59 5.91 6.07
CA GLY A 218 22.25 6.43 4.87
C GLY A 218 23.19 7.58 5.14
#